data_2bee59d57f8e043796f3af8ee2d09191
#
_entry.id   2bee59d57f8e043796f3af8ee2d09191
#
_cell.length_a   1.000
_cell.length_b   1.000
_cell.length_c   1.000
_cell.angle_alpha   90.00
_cell.angle_beta   90.00
_cell.angle_gamma   90.00
#
_symmetry.space_group_name_H-M   'P 1'
#
loop_
_entity.id
_entity.type
_entity.pdbx_description
1 polymer ?
#
loop_
_entity_poly.entity_id
_entity_poly.type
_entity_poly.pdbx_seq_one_letter_code
_entity_poly.pdbx_strand_id
1 'polypeptide(L)'
;MWRELCCGALLLVAGRVSAFASEPVAERSRSVVYVNGARYYVHTVLPGQTLYALGKLYGVSEETILERNPSLAAGLKAGDTIKIPVVESAAAAPEQLSPKKIRKTFDMHQVRRGETLYGISNRYSISVATILEDNPSLDPVRLRAGETLLIRKKAVGKSDEAANDAEWQDYRDRLNRAAEEGTAYHIVAPGETMYGLARRFGTTVEALSALNGIAPQELRSGSMIRVPAADSAAVAETSLPTEEALPELPQQRPRVDFLPLDAREELRIALLLPLSDGVRSNPNYLDFYQGFLLGLDRVRSQYGYSLRLDLFDTCGDSLQVRAILEEEAFRQARLIVGPVHEEMLPPVVAYAERHAVPVVSPLADIKSLQSDALFQMAPPQRRKYAKLEPLVFNENRQVTLIYGEHTDREFEREILAALAGKPCARIDYRYSSREENRDIQSLLTNDRENLLVILSNDGIEVDRILASIASATTSLVARGRTAPRFTIVGNSHWNRLPNLDRALYFKDRIVLFSTYHAKRDAEIIRAFDSDYIKAFGTLPSLYSYRGYDAAMIFAPAMYSDIQYDLESRNYTPLQTTYTFRQKTEGCNHVNGNWMRISYQPDFTITVD
;
A
#
# COMPACT_ATOMS: atom_id res chain seq x y z
N MET A 1 48.99 -6.74 -27.52
CA MET A 1 49.30 -7.51 -28.76
C MET A 1 48.04 -7.61 -29.59
N TRP A 2 48.10 -6.93 -30.66
CA TRP A 2 47.43 -7.05 -31.99
C TRP A 2 45.93 -6.72 -32.03
N ARG A 3 45.44 -5.54 -32.58
CA ARG A 3 45.51 -5.05 -33.96
C ARG A 3 44.90 -6.07 -34.94
N GLU A 4 43.99 -5.76 -35.84
CA GLU A 4 43.73 -4.69 -36.82
C GLU A 4 42.52 -5.10 -37.66
N LEU A 5 41.77 -4.14 -38.18
CA LEU A 5 41.64 -3.65 -39.57
C LEU A 5 40.68 -4.48 -40.47
N CYS A 6 39.79 -3.98 -41.23
CA CYS A 6 39.78 -3.07 -42.41
C CYS A 6 38.34 -2.81 -42.82
N CYS A 7 37.96 -1.62 -43.18
CA CYS A 7 38.01 -0.94 -44.48
C CYS A 7 37.13 -1.47 -45.61
N GLY A 8 36.27 -0.58 -46.11
CA GLY A 8 36.05 -0.33 -47.52
C GLY A 8 34.72 -0.86 -48.08
N ALA A 9 33.87 -0.16 -48.71
CA ALA A 9 34.01 0.66 -49.89
C ALA A 9 32.72 1.43 -50.23
N LEU A 10 32.91 2.59 -50.69
CA LEU A 10 31.98 3.50 -51.37
C LEU A 10 31.55 2.97 -52.72
N LEU A 11 30.28 3.07 -53.09
CA LEU A 11 29.87 3.17 -54.49
C LEU A 11 28.65 4.09 -54.65
N LEU A 12 28.91 5.23 -55.26
CA LEU A 12 27.96 6.20 -55.78
C LEU A 12 27.32 5.62 -57.04
N VAL A 13 26.00 5.69 -57.15
CA VAL A 13 25.33 5.81 -58.44
C VAL A 13 24.25 6.89 -58.36
N ALA A 14 24.46 7.93 -59.10
CA ALA A 14 23.53 9.01 -59.33
C ALA A 14 22.47 8.60 -60.39
N GLY A 15 21.23 8.97 -60.15
CA GLY A 15 20.13 8.84 -61.10
C GLY A 15 18.98 9.79 -60.80
N ARG A 16 18.88 10.84 -61.62
CA ARG A 16 17.82 11.87 -61.78
C ARG A 16 16.39 11.30 -61.65
N VAL A 17 15.31 11.99 -61.33
CA VAL A 17 14.71 13.26 -61.74
C VAL A 17 13.35 13.49 -61.08
N SER A 18 13.12 14.69 -60.67
CA SER A 18 11.92 15.53 -60.64
C SER A 18 10.52 14.94 -60.77
N ALA A 19 9.69 15.20 -59.76
CA ALA A 19 8.34 15.74 -59.93
C ALA A 19 8.00 16.58 -58.68
N PHE A 20 7.79 17.86 -58.88
CA PHE A 20 7.29 18.78 -57.87
C PHE A 20 5.81 18.46 -57.61
N ALA A 21 5.51 17.81 -56.50
CA ALA A 21 4.21 17.91 -55.86
C ALA A 21 4.47 18.70 -54.57
N SER A 22 3.73 19.78 -54.38
CA SER A 22 3.80 20.58 -53.17
C SER A 22 3.46 19.70 -51.97
N GLU A 23 4.50 19.33 -51.21
CA GLU A 23 4.35 18.55 -49.96
C GLU A 23 3.57 19.42 -48.95
N PRO A 24 2.55 18.86 -48.31
CA PRO A 24 1.95 19.53 -47.16
C PRO A 24 3.05 19.70 -46.08
N VAL A 25 3.23 20.91 -45.59
CA VAL A 25 4.18 21.20 -44.51
C VAL A 25 3.76 20.39 -43.27
N ALA A 26 4.36 19.25 -43.11
CA ALA A 26 4.10 18.39 -41.96
C ALA A 26 4.88 18.92 -40.76
N GLU A 27 4.18 19.25 -39.70
CA GLU A 27 4.82 19.55 -38.40
C GLU A 27 5.21 18.23 -37.72
N ARG A 28 6.35 18.25 -37.01
CA ARG A 28 6.75 17.13 -36.14
C ARG A 28 5.73 16.96 -35.02
N SER A 29 5.35 15.72 -34.72
CA SER A 29 4.56 15.43 -33.56
C SER A 29 5.29 15.91 -32.28
N ARG A 30 4.58 16.56 -31.41
CA ARG A 30 5.08 16.94 -30.06
C ARG A 30 4.91 15.80 -29.04
N SER A 31 4.18 14.76 -29.41
CA SER A 31 3.90 13.61 -28.54
C SER A 31 5.12 12.68 -28.48
N VAL A 32 5.76 12.62 -27.34
CA VAL A 32 6.90 11.73 -27.07
C VAL A 32 6.50 10.68 -26.05
N VAL A 33 6.94 9.44 -26.27
CA VAL A 33 6.74 8.32 -25.36
C VAL A 33 8.03 7.53 -25.18
N TYR A 34 8.13 6.82 -24.06
CA TYR A 34 9.21 5.87 -23.79
C TYR A 34 8.69 4.45 -23.99
N VAL A 35 9.34 3.68 -24.86
CA VAL A 35 9.04 2.26 -25.10
C VAL A 35 10.34 1.48 -24.94
N ASN A 36 10.39 0.53 -24.01
CA ASN A 36 11.57 -0.28 -23.72
C ASN A 36 12.85 0.54 -23.43
N GLY A 37 12.71 1.68 -22.74
CA GLY A 37 13.83 2.57 -22.40
C GLY A 37 14.31 3.47 -23.54
N ALA A 38 13.69 3.42 -24.73
CA ALA A 38 13.98 4.30 -25.86
C ALA A 38 12.87 5.33 -26.07
N ARG A 39 13.24 6.53 -26.52
CA ARG A 39 12.31 7.64 -26.80
C ARG A 39 11.78 7.55 -28.21
N TYR A 40 10.46 7.74 -28.37
CA TYR A 40 9.80 7.76 -29.67
C TYR A 40 8.83 8.93 -29.77
N TYR A 41 8.78 9.57 -30.94
CA TYR A 41 7.65 10.38 -31.35
C TYR A 41 6.51 9.45 -31.77
N VAL A 42 5.29 9.73 -31.30
CA VAL A 42 4.07 9.09 -31.80
C VAL A 42 3.48 10.00 -32.89
N HIS A 43 3.50 9.55 -34.12
CA HIS A 43 3.03 10.32 -35.28
C HIS A 43 1.84 9.63 -35.93
N THR A 44 0.74 10.37 -36.11
CA THR A 44 -0.40 9.90 -36.90
C THR A 44 -0.19 10.35 -38.36
N VAL A 45 -0.13 9.40 -39.27
CA VAL A 45 0.14 9.63 -40.69
C VAL A 45 -1.00 10.40 -41.35
N LEU A 46 -0.68 11.55 -41.94
CA LEU A 46 -1.63 12.36 -42.65
C LEU A 46 -1.76 11.89 -44.13
N PRO A 47 -2.89 12.15 -44.82
CA PRO A 47 -3.03 11.85 -46.23
C PRO A 47 -1.91 12.47 -47.06
N GLY A 48 -1.25 11.66 -47.89
CA GLY A 48 -0.16 12.10 -48.76
C GLY A 48 1.24 12.07 -48.14
N GLN A 49 1.39 11.73 -46.86
CA GLN A 49 2.70 11.53 -46.25
C GLN A 49 3.32 10.21 -46.67
N THR A 50 4.63 10.21 -46.89
CA THR A 50 5.43 9.04 -47.24
C THR A 50 6.46 8.74 -46.15
N LEU A 51 6.95 7.51 -46.09
CA LEU A 51 8.05 7.14 -45.17
C LEU A 51 9.28 8.03 -45.38
N TYR A 52 9.58 8.37 -46.62
CA TYR A 52 10.68 9.28 -46.98
C TYR A 52 10.47 10.68 -46.37
N ALA A 53 9.26 11.24 -46.54
CA ALA A 53 8.95 12.57 -46.00
C ALA A 53 9.01 12.56 -44.48
N LEU A 54 8.52 11.50 -43.83
CA LEU A 54 8.60 11.32 -42.37
C LEU A 54 10.05 11.13 -41.89
N GLY A 55 10.83 10.30 -42.59
CA GLY A 55 12.24 10.12 -42.31
C GLY A 55 13.02 11.44 -42.33
N LYS A 56 12.78 12.25 -43.40
CA LYS A 56 13.38 13.59 -43.51
C LYS A 56 12.88 14.56 -42.43
N LEU A 57 11.60 14.51 -42.11
CA LEU A 57 10.98 15.36 -41.08
C LEU A 57 11.58 15.10 -39.70
N TYR A 58 11.82 13.84 -39.34
CA TYR A 58 12.31 13.44 -38.01
C TYR A 58 13.83 13.19 -37.97
N GLY A 59 14.52 13.20 -39.14
CA GLY A 59 15.95 12.93 -39.21
C GLY A 59 16.31 11.45 -39.00
N VAL A 60 15.42 10.54 -39.37
CA VAL A 60 15.54 9.07 -39.19
C VAL A 60 15.46 8.39 -40.56
N SER A 61 16.21 7.31 -40.76
CA SER A 61 16.12 6.54 -42.00
C SER A 61 14.78 5.79 -42.11
N GLU A 62 14.31 5.57 -43.34
CA GLU A 62 13.10 4.79 -43.61
C GLU A 62 13.21 3.37 -43.01
N GLU A 63 14.38 2.74 -43.15
CA GLU A 63 14.68 1.42 -42.61
C GLU A 63 14.48 1.38 -41.09
N THR A 64 14.97 2.40 -40.36
CA THR A 64 14.81 2.50 -38.93
C THR A 64 13.34 2.70 -38.51
N ILE A 65 12.56 3.44 -39.32
CA ILE A 65 11.12 3.58 -39.06
C ILE A 65 10.41 2.23 -39.25
N LEU A 66 10.75 1.51 -40.34
CA LEU A 66 10.18 0.18 -40.63
C LEU A 66 10.55 -0.86 -39.56
N GLU A 67 11.81 -0.92 -39.13
CA GLU A 67 12.26 -1.82 -38.08
C GLU A 67 11.49 -1.62 -36.74
N ARG A 68 11.13 -0.38 -36.46
CA ARG A 68 10.41 -0.02 -35.24
C ARG A 68 8.89 -0.09 -35.39
N ASN A 69 8.38 -0.35 -36.59
CA ASN A 69 6.95 -0.47 -36.90
C ASN A 69 6.71 -1.65 -37.85
N PRO A 70 6.80 -2.91 -37.40
CA PRO A 70 6.64 -4.10 -38.28
C PRO A 70 5.29 -4.13 -39.02
N SER A 71 4.25 -3.51 -38.48
CA SER A 71 2.94 -3.37 -39.11
C SER A 71 2.97 -2.61 -40.44
N LEU A 72 4.02 -1.81 -40.69
CA LEU A 72 4.20 -1.09 -41.95
C LEU A 72 4.74 -1.95 -43.12
N ALA A 73 5.01 -3.23 -42.92
CA ALA A 73 5.40 -4.17 -43.95
C ALA A 73 4.37 -4.24 -45.11
N ALA A 74 3.09 -3.95 -44.81
CA ALA A 74 1.99 -3.86 -45.79
C ALA A 74 1.84 -2.47 -46.45
N GLY A 75 2.73 -1.51 -46.12
CA GLY A 75 2.74 -0.13 -46.62
C GLY A 75 2.11 0.86 -45.66
N LEU A 76 2.53 2.13 -45.76
CA LEU A 76 2.07 3.24 -44.95
C LEU A 76 0.69 3.74 -45.41
N LYS A 77 -0.28 3.89 -44.51
CA LYS A 77 -1.62 4.39 -44.80
C LYS A 77 -1.92 5.64 -43.98
N ALA A 78 -2.72 6.54 -44.54
CA ALA A 78 -3.24 7.68 -43.78
C ALA A 78 -4.11 7.19 -42.60
N GLY A 79 -3.86 7.75 -41.42
CA GLY A 79 -4.48 7.33 -40.18
C GLY A 79 -3.63 6.34 -39.37
N ASP A 80 -2.60 5.73 -39.94
CA ASP A 80 -1.67 4.88 -39.20
C ASP A 80 -0.98 5.69 -38.08
N THR A 81 -0.84 5.11 -36.94
CA THR A 81 -0.07 5.69 -35.84
C THR A 81 1.26 4.94 -35.75
N ILE A 82 2.35 5.66 -35.97
CA ILE A 82 3.70 5.10 -36.04
C ILE A 82 4.60 5.66 -34.93
N LYS A 83 5.53 4.86 -34.48
CA LYS A 83 6.59 5.25 -33.55
C LYS A 83 7.88 5.57 -34.32
N ILE A 84 8.36 6.79 -34.17
CA ILE A 84 9.58 7.26 -34.82
C ILE A 84 10.63 7.50 -33.73
N PRO A 85 11.78 6.81 -33.74
CA PRO A 85 12.78 6.99 -32.69
C PRO A 85 13.28 8.43 -32.66
N VAL A 86 13.42 8.96 -31.41
CA VAL A 86 14.06 10.26 -31.19
C VAL A 86 15.55 10.07 -31.38
N VAL A 87 16.07 10.43 -32.57
CA VAL A 87 17.52 10.49 -32.80
C VAL A 87 18.00 11.80 -32.17
N GLU A 88 18.86 11.73 -31.18
CA GLU A 88 19.61 12.90 -30.69
C GLU A 88 20.53 13.34 -31.83
N SER A 89 20.00 14.15 -32.74
CA SER A 89 20.81 14.90 -33.68
C SER A 89 21.77 15.77 -32.88
N ALA A 90 23.03 15.81 -33.25
CA ALA A 90 24.06 16.67 -32.66
C ALA A 90 23.80 18.18 -32.89
N ALA A 91 22.57 18.62 -32.78
CA ALA A 91 22.13 19.99 -32.84
C ALA A 91 21.40 20.34 -31.52
N ALA A 92 22.12 21.05 -30.65
CA ALA A 92 21.71 21.55 -29.37
C ALA A 92 21.50 20.45 -28.29
N ALA A 93 22.61 20.00 -27.68
CA ALA A 93 22.58 19.60 -26.29
C ALA A 93 21.83 20.71 -25.52
N PRO A 94 20.89 20.39 -24.59
CA PRO A 94 20.30 21.42 -23.76
C PRO A 94 21.46 22.20 -23.14
N GLU A 95 21.51 23.50 -23.41
CA GLU A 95 22.50 24.43 -22.89
C GLU A 95 22.80 23.98 -21.46
N GLN A 96 24.01 23.51 -21.18
CA GLN A 96 24.36 23.03 -19.85
C GLN A 96 24.18 24.21 -18.91
N LEU A 97 23.00 24.31 -18.32
CA LEU A 97 22.67 25.37 -17.39
C LEU A 97 23.75 25.35 -16.32
N SER A 98 24.42 26.47 -16.09
CA SER A 98 25.42 26.54 -15.04
C SER A 98 24.79 26.10 -13.71
N PRO A 99 25.53 25.44 -12.80
CA PRO A 99 24.99 24.96 -11.51
C PRO A 99 24.23 26.02 -10.73
N LYS A 100 24.63 27.31 -10.88
CA LYS A 100 23.90 28.45 -10.29
C LYS A 100 22.52 28.67 -10.94
N LYS A 101 22.41 28.51 -12.27
CA LYS A 101 21.15 28.68 -13.00
C LYS A 101 20.19 27.53 -12.73
N ILE A 102 20.71 26.28 -12.61
CA ILE A 102 19.92 25.10 -12.22
C ILE A 102 19.30 25.34 -10.82
N ARG A 103 20.09 25.67 -9.81
CA ARG A 103 19.60 25.92 -8.44
C ARG A 103 18.61 27.08 -8.33
N LYS A 104 18.70 28.07 -9.21
CA LYS A 104 17.76 29.20 -9.27
C LYS A 104 16.42 28.80 -9.89
N THR A 105 16.44 27.91 -10.90
CA THR A 105 15.27 27.56 -11.73
C THR A 105 14.55 26.31 -11.22
N PHE A 106 15.30 25.36 -10.66
CA PHE A 106 14.78 24.04 -10.26
C PHE A 106 15.05 23.76 -8.78
N ASP A 107 14.13 23.02 -8.17
CA ASP A 107 14.38 22.24 -6.98
C ASP A 107 14.82 20.83 -7.40
N MET A 108 15.66 20.22 -6.58
CA MET A 108 16.13 18.86 -6.82
C MET A 108 15.34 17.90 -5.92
N HIS A 109 14.56 17.03 -6.51
CA HIS A 109 13.85 15.97 -5.81
C HIS A 109 14.58 14.64 -5.97
N GLN A 110 15.01 14.03 -4.87
CA GLN A 110 15.55 12.68 -4.90
C GLN A 110 14.41 11.68 -4.72
N VAL A 111 14.20 10.85 -5.74
CA VAL A 111 13.14 9.83 -5.75
C VAL A 111 13.34 8.86 -4.60
N ARG A 112 12.33 8.70 -3.77
CA ARG A 112 12.33 7.76 -2.65
C ARG A 112 11.81 6.39 -3.11
N ARG A 113 12.15 5.35 -2.37
CA ARG A 113 11.60 4.02 -2.64
C ARG A 113 10.08 4.04 -2.57
N GLY A 114 9.43 3.62 -3.65
CA GLY A 114 7.97 3.55 -3.75
C GLY A 114 7.28 4.84 -4.20
N GLU A 115 8.02 5.89 -4.56
CA GLU A 115 7.42 7.04 -5.25
C GLU A 115 7.19 6.74 -6.72
N THR A 116 6.12 7.30 -7.27
CA THR A 116 5.77 7.24 -8.70
C THR A 116 5.85 8.63 -9.31
N LEU A 117 6.04 8.74 -10.63
CA LEU A 117 6.04 10.03 -11.31
C LEU A 117 4.72 10.77 -11.11
N TYR A 118 3.58 10.06 -11.17
CA TYR A 118 2.26 10.59 -10.86
C TYR A 118 2.16 11.09 -9.40
N GLY A 119 2.66 10.33 -8.42
CA GLY A 119 2.69 10.77 -7.02
C GLY A 119 3.56 12.00 -6.79
N ILE A 120 4.68 12.13 -7.51
CA ILE A 120 5.56 13.30 -7.45
C ILE A 120 4.88 14.51 -8.11
N SER A 121 4.22 14.35 -9.25
CA SER A 121 3.49 15.43 -9.92
C SER A 121 2.40 16.01 -9.02
N ASN A 122 1.63 15.16 -8.33
CA ASN A 122 0.61 15.59 -7.38
C ASN A 122 1.21 16.24 -6.13
N ARG A 123 2.33 15.72 -5.59
CA ARG A 123 3.02 16.31 -4.44
C ARG A 123 3.44 17.76 -4.69
N TYR A 124 3.96 18.06 -5.87
CA TYR A 124 4.39 19.42 -6.24
C TYR A 124 3.31 20.23 -6.95
N SER A 125 2.13 19.63 -7.20
CA SER A 125 1.07 20.23 -8.02
C SER A 125 1.63 20.79 -9.32
N ILE A 126 2.39 19.96 -10.03
CA ILE A 126 3.05 20.26 -11.32
C ILE A 126 2.63 19.22 -12.34
N SER A 127 2.44 19.62 -13.61
CA SER A 127 2.04 18.71 -14.65
C SER A 127 3.11 17.64 -14.93
N VAL A 128 2.66 16.40 -15.22
CA VAL A 128 3.53 15.29 -15.58
C VAL A 128 4.38 15.64 -16.82
N ALA A 129 3.78 16.31 -17.82
CA ALA A 129 4.52 16.75 -19.02
C ALA A 129 5.65 17.70 -18.67
N THR A 130 5.44 18.65 -17.75
CA THR A 130 6.50 19.57 -17.31
C THR A 130 7.64 18.84 -16.62
N ILE A 131 7.36 17.81 -15.80
CA ILE A 131 8.42 17.01 -15.18
C ILE A 131 9.22 16.25 -16.25
N LEU A 132 8.54 15.65 -17.21
CA LEU A 132 9.18 14.91 -18.32
C LEU A 132 10.01 15.84 -19.22
N GLU A 133 9.51 17.03 -19.49
CA GLU A 133 10.22 18.07 -20.27
C GLU A 133 11.53 18.49 -19.60
N ASP A 134 11.50 18.69 -18.29
CA ASP A 134 12.66 19.10 -17.49
C ASP A 134 13.66 17.97 -17.24
N ASN A 135 13.23 16.72 -17.39
CA ASN A 135 14.03 15.51 -17.16
C ASN A 135 13.98 14.58 -18.40
N PRO A 136 14.59 14.96 -19.52
CA PRO A 136 14.44 14.24 -20.79
C PRO A 136 15.02 12.82 -20.81
N SER A 137 15.85 12.46 -19.84
CA SER A 137 16.39 11.10 -19.67
C SER A 137 15.54 10.20 -18.76
N LEU A 138 14.47 10.75 -18.16
CA LEU A 138 13.61 10.04 -17.25
C LEU A 138 12.74 9.02 -17.99
N ASP A 139 12.74 7.77 -17.51
CA ASP A 139 11.75 6.77 -17.93
C ASP A 139 10.55 6.82 -16.95
N PRO A 140 9.38 7.35 -17.37
CA PRO A 140 8.24 7.52 -16.48
C PRO A 140 7.62 6.21 -16.02
N VAL A 141 7.88 5.09 -16.72
CA VAL A 141 7.41 3.75 -16.35
C VAL A 141 8.36 3.08 -15.37
N ARG A 142 9.66 3.43 -15.38
CA ARG A 142 10.72 2.83 -14.56
C ARG A 142 11.46 3.85 -13.70
N LEU A 143 10.74 4.53 -12.85
CA LEU A 143 11.33 5.49 -11.91
C LEU A 143 12.17 4.76 -10.84
N ARG A 144 13.45 5.12 -10.69
CA ARG A 144 14.38 4.45 -9.79
C ARG A 144 14.55 5.23 -8.49
N ALA A 145 14.51 4.52 -7.35
CA ALA A 145 14.85 5.13 -6.07
C ALA A 145 16.30 5.64 -6.07
N GLY A 146 16.51 6.86 -5.58
CA GLY A 146 17.80 7.55 -5.60
C GLY A 146 18.03 8.42 -6.84
N GLU A 147 17.21 8.30 -7.88
CA GLU A 147 17.24 9.17 -9.05
C GLU A 147 16.90 10.62 -8.67
N THR A 148 17.56 11.59 -9.28
CA THR A 148 17.33 13.01 -8.98
C THR A 148 16.56 13.66 -10.11
N LEU A 149 15.39 14.21 -9.78
CA LEU A 149 14.52 14.94 -10.70
C LEU A 149 14.67 16.45 -10.52
N LEU A 150 14.65 17.17 -11.62
CA LEU A 150 14.56 18.63 -11.65
C LEU A 150 13.09 19.04 -11.64
N ILE A 151 12.68 19.79 -10.64
CA ILE A 151 11.32 20.30 -10.47
C ILE A 151 11.34 21.81 -10.70
N ARG A 152 10.68 22.28 -11.75
CA ARG A 152 10.65 23.70 -12.15
C ARG A 152 9.88 24.54 -11.14
N LYS A 153 10.58 25.38 -10.34
CA LYS A 153 9.99 26.20 -9.26
C LYS A 153 8.78 27.02 -9.68
N LYS A 154 8.82 27.61 -10.90
CA LYS A 154 7.71 28.40 -11.43
C LYS A 154 6.49 27.57 -11.86
N ALA A 155 6.61 26.26 -11.96
CA ALA A 155 5.53 25.35 -12.33
C ALA A 155 4.85 24.71 -11.11
N VAL A 156 5.50 24.75 -9.95
CA VAL A 156 4.92 24.24 -8.69
C VAL A 156 3.62 24.97 -8.36
N GLY A 157 2.58 24.22 -8.01
CA GLY A 157 1.25 24.73 -7.69
C GLY A 157 0.40 25.14 -8.90
N LYS A 158 0.78 24.78 -10.13
CA LYS A 158 0.04 25.14 -11.36
C LYS A 158 -0.79 24.02 -11.97
N SER A 159 -0.75 22.84 -11.41
CA SER A 159 -1.58 21.70 -11.81
C SER A 159 -2.31 21.16 -10.61
N ASP A 160 -3.49 20.63 -10.81
CA ASP A 160 -4.26 19.92 -9.78
C ASP A 160 -4.25 18.40 -10.05
N GLU A 161 -4.77 17.63 -9.11
CA GLU A 161 -4.80 16.17 -9.20
C GLU A 161 -5.63 15.69 -10.40
N ALA A 162 -6.76 16.36 -10.70
CA ALA A 162 -7.62 15.99 -11.82
C ALA A 162 -6.93 16.24 -13.18
N ALA A 163 -6.20 17.36 -13.30
CA ALA A 163 -5.42 17.66 -14.50
C ALA A 163 -4.26 16.67 -14.67
N ASN A 164 -3.57 16.32 -13.59
CA ASN A 164 -2.50 15.33 -13.62
C ASN A 164 -3.02 13.93 -13.95
N ASP A 165 -4.19 13.56 -13.45
CA ASP A 165 -4.82 12.27 -13.77
C ASP A 165 -5.17 12.21 -15.27
N ALA A 166 -5.82 13.22 -15.81
CA ALA A 166 -6.14 13.31 -17.23
C ALA A 166 -4.89 13.24 -18.12
N GLU A 167 -3.83 13.94 -17.74
CA GLU A 167 -2.56 13.94 -18.47
C GLU A 167 -1.87 12.56 -18.41
N TRP A 168 -1.93 11.89 -17.26
CA TRP A 168 -1.36 10.56 -17.08
C TRP A 168 -2.12 9.51 -17.89
N GLN A 169 -3.45 9.61 -17.96
CA GLN A 169 -4.29 8.78 -18.82
C GLN A 169 -3.96 9.00 -20.32
N ASP A 170 -3.87 10.26 -20.77
CA ASP A 170 -3.50 10.58 -22.16
C ASP A 170 -2.10 10.05 -22.49
N TYR A 171 -1.15 10.14 -21.56
CA TYR A 171 0.18 9.55 -21.74
C TYR A 171 0.12 8.03 -21.90
N ARG A 172 -0.68 7.33 -21.09
CA ARG A 172 -0.94 5.89 -21.24
C ARG A 172 -1.53 5.56 -22.62
N ASP A 173 -2.51 6.33 -23.07
CA ASP A 173 -3.18 6.08 -24.34
C ASP A 173 -2.23 6.30 -25.54
N ARG A 174 -1.30 7.24 -25.41
CA ARG A 174 -0.20 7.41 -26.39
C ARG A 174 0.77 6.22 -26.38
N LEU A 175 1.12 5.71 -25.20
CA LEU A 175 1.95 4.51 -25.07
C LEU A 175 1.27 3.30 -25.70
N ASN A 176 -0.02 3.10 -25.46
CA ASN A 176 -0.78 1.99 -26.04
C ASN A 176 -0.83 2.05 -27.56
N ARG A 177 -0.92 3.25 -28.14
CA ARG A 177 -0.84 3.44 -29.60
C ARG A 177 0.55 3.17 -30.18
N ALA A 178 1.59 3.28 -29.36
CA ALA A 178 2.98 3.05 -29.76
C ALA A 178 3.54 1.69 -29.31
N ALA A 179 2.74 0.90 -28.57
CA ALA A 179 3.16 -0.40 -28.07
C ALA A 179 3.34 -1.42 -29.19
N GLU A 180 4.15 -2.44 -28.92
CA GLU A 180 4.30 -3.60 -29.81
C GLU A 180 3.04 -4.46 -29.75
N GLU A 181 2.74 -5.21 -30.84
CA GLU A 181 1.62 -6.15 -30.86
C GLU A 181 1.72 -7.12 -29.68
N GLY A 182 0.61 -7.30 -28.99
CA GLY A 182 0.54 -8.17 -27.81
C GLY A 182 0.87 -7.50 -26.46
N THR A 183 1.16 -6.19 -26.44
CA THR A 183 1.46 -5.46 -25.20
C THR A 183 0.62 -4.19 -25.09
N ALA A 184 0.07 -3.93 -23.91
CA ALA A 184 -0.62 -2.69 -23.56
C ALA A 184 -0.08 -2.12 -22.23
N TYR A 185 -0.44 -0.88 -21.92
CA TYR A 185 -0.08 -0.22 -20.67
C TYR A 185 -1.32 0.00 -19.80
N HIS A 186 -1.18 -0.27 -18.52
CA HIS A 186 -2.22 -0.09 -17.52
C HIS A 186 -1.71 0.84 -16.41
N ILE A 187 -2.55 1.79 -15.96
CA ILE A 187 -2.29 2.61 -14.79
C ILE A 187 -2.88 1.88 -13.58
N VAL A 188 -2.03 1.59 -12.61
CA VAL A 188 -2.43 0.88 -11.39
C VAL A 188 -3.35 1.74 -10.55
N ALA A 189 -4.59 1.31 -10.39
CA ALA A 189 -5.58 1.99 -9.55
C ALA A 189 -5.33 1.72 -8.04
N PRO A 190 -5.83 2.60 -7.14
CA PRO A 190 -5.76 2.35 -5.71
C PRO A 190 -6.41 1.01 -5.32
N GLY A 191 -5.63 0.15 -4.64
CA GLY A 191 -6.08 -1.17 -4.21
C GLY A 191 -5.89 -2.31 -5.22
N GLU A 192 -5.43 -2.04 -6.45
CA GLU A 192 -5.04 -3.10 -7.37
C GLU A 192 -3.74 -3.78 -6.91
N THR A 193 -3.69 -5.08 -7.06
CA THR A 193 -2.53 -5.93 -6.74
C THR A 193 -2.01 -6.59 -8.00
N MET A 194 -0.73 -6.98 -7.99
CA MET A 194 -0.13 -7.73 -9.12
C MET A 194 -0.93 -8.98 -9.45
N TYR A 195 -1.47 -9.67 -8.44
CA TYR A 195 -2.32 -10.83 -8.64
C TYR A 195 -3.65 -10.48 -9.33
N GLY A 196 -4.32 -9.42 -8.85
CA GLY A 196 -5.58 -8.96 -9.46
C GLY A 196 -5.39 -8.56 -10.92
N LEU A 197 -4.29 -7.86 -11.22
CA LEU A 197 -3.92 -7.47 -12.59
C LEU A 197 -3.55 -8.66 -13.46
N ALA A 198 -2.76 -9.60 -12.94
CA ALA A 198 -2.41 -10.82 -13.66
C ALA A 198 -3.69 -11.62 -14.05
N ARG A 199 -4.63 -11.77 -13.12
CA ARG A 199 -5.91 -12.42 -13.39
C ARG A 199 -6.75 -11.65 -14.41
N ARG A 200 -6.81 -10.32 -14.31
CA ARG A 200 -7.57 -9.45 -15.22
C ARG A 200 -7.05 -9.51 -16.65
N PHE A 201 -5.74 -9.59 -16.81
CA PHE A 201 -5.08 -9.62 -18.12
C PHE A 201 -4.72 -11.05 -18.61
N GLY A 202 -5.26 -12.09 -17.96
CA GLY A 202 -5.09 -13.49 -18.38
C GLY A 202 -3.63 -13.98 -18.35
N THR A 203 -2.84 -13.46 -17.40
CA THR A 203 -1.41 -13.79 -17.25
C THR A 203 -1.09 -14.26 -15.82
N THR A 204 0.16 -14.60 -15.56
CA THR A 204 0.62 -14.96 -14.21
C THR A 204 1.33 -13.79 -13.55
N VAL A 205 1.42 -13.80 -12.21
CA VAL A 205 2.13 -12.76 -11.44
C VAL A 205 3.61 -12.72 -11.84
N GLU A 206 4.20 -13.88 -12.06
CA GLU A 206 5.59 -14.03 -12.46
C GLU A 206 5.85 -13.44 -13.84
N ALA A 207 4.96 -13.73 -14.81
CA ALA A 207 5.05 -13.19 -16.17
C ALA A 207 4.86 -11.67 -16.17
N LEU A 208 3.90 -11.16 -15.38
CA LEU A 208 3.64 -9.73 -15.26
C LEU A 208 4.81 -9.00 -14.55
N SER A 209 5.39 -9.62 -13.53
CA SER A 209 6.59 -9.13 -12.84
C SER A 209 7.80 -9.10 -13.78
N ALA A 210 8.04 -10.16 -14.53
CA ALA A 210 9.13 -10.25 -15.50
C ALA A 210 8.97 -9.21 -16.62
N LEU A 211 7.74 -9.03 -17.14
CA LEU A 211 7.43 -8.06 -18.20
C LEU A 211 7.76 -6.62 -17.77
N ASN A 212 7.60 -6.32 -16.47
CA ASN A 212 7.80 -4.99 -15.91
C ASN A 212 9.16 -4.82 -15.18
N GLY A 213 9.81 -5.92 -14.86
CA GLY A 213 11.06 -5.92 -14.08
C GLY A 213 10.87 -5.35 -12.66
N ILE A 214 9.67 -5.55 -12.08
CA ILE A 214 9.31 -5.13 -10.72
C ILE A 214 8.80 -6.32 -9.93
N ALA A 215 9.11 -6.37 -8.64
CA ALA A 215 8.56 -7.38 -7.76
C ALA A 215 7.07 -7.06 -7.42
N PRO A 216 6.23 -8.07 -7.14
CA PRO A 216 4.81 -7.86 -6.85
C PRO A 216 4.51 -6.84 -5.75
N GLN A 217 5.36 -6.78 -4.73
CA GLN A 217 5.28 -5.84 -3.62
C GLN A 217 5.74 -4.40 -3.98
N GLU A 218 6.37 -4.22 -5.12
CA GLU A 218 6.82 -2.91 -5.62
C GLU A 218 5.75 -2.20 -6.45
N LEU A 219 4.65 -2.89 -6.76
CA LEU A 219 3.50 -2.28 -7.44
C LEU A 219 2.93 -1.13 -6.60
N ARG A 220 2.71 0.01 -7.23
CA ARG A 220 2.20 1.22 -6.57
C ARG A 220 1.03 1.79 -7.36
N SER A 221 0.03 2.27 -6.64
CA SER A 221 -1.05 3.07 -7.23
C SER A 221 -0.48 4.30 -7.97
N GLY A 222 -1.01 4.58 -9.15
CA GLY A 222 -0.54 5.64 -10.03
C GLY A 222 0.71 5.29 -10.85
N SER A 223 1.34 4.11 -10.62
CA SER A 223 2.39 3.61 -11.52
C SER A 223 1.78 3.08 -12.82
N MET A 224 2.56 3.14 -13.89
CA MET A 224 2.18 2.59 -15.19
C MET A 224 2.96 1.30 -15.43
N ILE A 225 2.25 0.21 -15.72
CA ILE A 225 2.85 -1.09 -15.99
C ILE A 225 2.47 -1.60 -17.36
N ARG A 226 3.33 -2.46 -17.94
CA ARG A 226 3.04 -3.22 -19.15
C ARG A 226 2.19 -4.44 -18.81
N VAL A 227 1.18 -4.70 -19.63
CA VAL A 227 0.28 -5.84 -19.51
C VAL A 227 0.15 -6.51 -20.87
N PRO A 228 -0.16 -7.81 -20.97
CA PRO A 228 -0.52 -8.43 -22.23
C PRO A 228 -1.72 -7.69 -22.86
N ALA A 229 -1.66 -7.39 -24.14
CA ALA A 229 -2.82 -6.85 -24.85
C ALA A 229 -3.86 -7.97 -24.94
N ALA A 230 -5.01 -7.80 -24.32
CA ALA A 230 -6.15 -8.66 -24.56
C ALA A 230 -6.60 -8.45 -26.00
N ASP A 231 -6.78 -9.54 -26.76
CA ASP A 231 -7.44 -9.48 -28.07
C ASP A 231 -8.74 -8.69 -27.90
N SER A 232 -8.93 -7.69 -28.75
CA SER A 232 -9.96 -6.64 -28.64
C SER A 232 -11.42 -7.12 -28.71
N ALA A 233 -11.68 -8.42 -28.57
CA ALA A 233 -13.01 -9.02 -28.69
C ALA A 233 -13.68 -9.40 -27.36
N ALA A 234 -13.04 -9.19 -26.20
CA ALA A 234 -13.57 -9.63 -24.90
C ALA A 234 -13.56 -8.55 -23.80
N VAL A 235 -13.31 -7.29 -24.12
CA VAL A 235 -13.52 -6.19 -23.19
C VAL A 235 -14.91 -5.59 -23.46
N ALA A 236 -15.93 -6.40 -23.23
CA ALA A 236 -17.25 -5.85 -22.90
C ALA A 236 -17.10 -5.12 -21.57
N GLU A 237 -17.50 -3.86 -21.56
CA GLU A 237 -17.69 -3.04 -20.40
C GLU A 237 -18.30 -3.86 -19.25
N THR A 238 -17.48 -4.32 -18.33
CA THR A 238 -17.98 -4.67 -17.02
C THR A 238 -17.98 -3.38 -16.23
N SER A 239 -19.05 -2.60 -16.45
CA SER A 239 -19.53 -1.63 -15.48
C SER A 239 -19.36 -2.20 -14.08
N LEU A 240 -18.87 -1.35 -13.16
CA LEU A 240 -18.96 -1.58 -11.72
C LEU A 240 -20.32 -2.22 -11.43
N PRO A 241 -20.40 -3.34 -10.73
CA PRO A 241 -21.67 -3.86 -10.33
C PRO A 241 -22.34 -2.81 -9.45
N THR A 242 -23.37 -2.17 -9.98
CA THR A 242 -24.44 -1.59 -9.19
C THR A 242 -24.83 -2.66 -8.17
N GLU A 243 -25.11 -2.24 -6.96
CA GLU A 243 -25.54 -2.98 -5.79
C GLU A 243 -26.84 -3.76 -6.09
N GLU A 244 -26.77 -4.76 -6.96
CA GLU A 244 -27.83 -5.74 -7.19
C GLU A 244 -27.20 -7.09 -7.53
N ALA A 245 -27.59 -8.05 -6.70
CA ALA A 245 -27.19 -9.46 -6.69
C ALA A 245 -25.82 -9.71 -6.05
N LEU A 246 -25.83 -9.85 -4.72
CA LEU A 246 -24.95 -10.79 -4.05
C LEU A 246 -24.93 -12.09 -4.88
N PRO A 247 -23.76 -12.56 -5.35
CA PRO A 247 -23.70 -13.90 -5.93
C PRO A 247 -24.28 -14.84 -4.89
N GLU A 248 -25.15 -15.73 -5.34
CA GLU A 248 -25.66 -16.84 -4.54
C GLU A 248 -24.49 -17.40 -3.74
N LEU A 249 -24.72 -17.52 -2.43
CA LEU A 249 -23.77 -18.09 -1.49
C LEU A 249 -23.15 -19.34 -2.12
N PRO A 250 -21.82 -19.43 -2.23
CA PRO A 250 -21.19 -20.64 -2.74
C PRO A 250 -21.72 -21.80 -1.91
N GLN A 251 -22.09 -22.87 -2.61
CA GLN A 251 -22.49 -24.14 -2.02
C GLN A 251 -21.68 -24.41 -0.76
N GLN A 252 -22.37 -24.74 0.33
CA GLN A 252 -21.84 -25.04 1.65
C GLN A 252 -20.48 -25.74 1.53
N ARG A 253 -19.40 -25.01 1.85
CA ARG A 253 -18.08 -25.62 1.90
C ARG A 253 -18.09 -26.59 3.07
N PRO A 254 -17.51 -27.80 2.91
CA PRO A 254 -17.50 -28.75 4.00
C PRO A 254 -16.80 -28.14 5.21
N ARG A 255 -17.40 -28.34 6.38
CA ARG A 255 -16.77 -28.01 7.66
C ARG A 255 -15.48 -28.79 7.79
N VAL A 256 -14.43 -28.15 8.24
CA VAL A 256 -13.16 -28.81 8.52
C VAL A 256 -13.16 -29.28 9.97
N ASP A 257 -13.36 -30.58 10.18
CA ASP A 257 -13.31 -31.16 11.51
C ASP A 257 -11.86 -31.43 11.93
N PHE A 258 -11.31 -30.55 12.77
CA PHE A 258 -10.00 -30.75 13.33
C PHE A 258 -10.01 -31.88 14.36
N LEU A 259 -9.05 -32.80 14.23
CA LEU A 259 -8.87 -33.89 15.20
C LEU A 259 -8.00 -33.39 16.36
N PRO A 260 -8.54 -33.32 17.59
CA PRO A 260 -7.75 -32.94 18.75
C PRO A 260 -6.70 -33.99 19.08
N LEU A 261 -5.59 -33.57 19.64
CA LEU A 261 -4.50 -34.41 20.10
C LEU A 261 -4.80 -34.96 21.52
N ASP A 262 -4.32 -36.15 21.81
CA ASP A 262 -4.20 -36.62 23.19
C ASP A 262 -3.08 -35.86 23.92
N ALA A 263 -3.21 -35.62 25.22
CA ALA A 263 -2.22 -34.87 26.02
C ALA A 263 -0.80 -35.46 25.98
N ARG A 264 -0.64 -36.73 25.57
CA ARG A 264 0.67 -37.39 25.42
C ARG A 264 1.27 -37.29 24.03
N GLU A 265 0.51 -36.87 23.05
CA GLU A 265 0.98 -36.68 21.67
C GLU A 265 1.81 -35.43 21.52
N GLU A 266 2.80 -35.47 20.65
CA GLU A 266 3.61 -34.31 20.30
C GLU A 266 2.86 -33.41 19.31
N LEU A 267 2.60 -32.16 19.66
CA LEU A 267 2.10 -31.15 18.72
C LEU A 267 3.24 -30.63 17.86
N ARG A 268 3.18 -30.89 16.58
CA ARG A 268 4.09 -30.33 15.58
C ARG A 268 3.50 -29.08 14.95
N ILE A 269 4.23 -27.99 15.05
CA ILE A 269 3.81 -26.66 14.62
C ILE A 269 4.71 -26.21 13.47
N ALA A 270 4.13 -25.87 12.33
CA ALA A 270 4.83 -25.21 11.24
C ALA A 270 4.62 -23.69 11.37
N LEU A 271 5.72 -22.95 11.53
CA LEU A 271 5.73 -21.49 11.58
C LEU A 271 6.33 -20.92 10.30
N LEU A 272 5.51 -20.22 9.51
CA LEU A 272 5.87 -19.67 8.21
C LEU A 272 6.00 -18.15 8.32
N LEU A 273 7.22 -17.63 8.28
CA LEU A 273 7.50 -16.19 8.40
C LEU A 273 8.44 -15.74 7.28
N PRO A 274 8.29 -14.53 6.73
CA PRO A 274 9.26 -13.95 5.80
C PRO A 274 10.42 -13.32 6.61
N LEU A 275 11.28 -14.18 7.16
CA LEU A 275 12.41 -13.74 8.00
C LEU A 275 13.44 -12.94 7.22
N SER A 276 13.57 -13.22 5.93
CA SER A 276 14.44 -12.49 5.02
C SER A 276 13.70 -12.13 3.71
N ASP A 277 14.19 -11.13 3.01
CA ASP A 277 13.81 -10.82 1.62
C ASP A 277 14.87 -11.34 0.62
N GLY A 278 15.66 -12.32 1.05
CA GLY A 278 16.82 -12.85 0.32
C GLY A 278 18.09 -12.00 0.47
N VAL A 279 18.00 -10.78 1.01
CA VAL A 279 19.13 -9.84 1.17
C VAL A 279 19.24 -9.34 2.61
N ARG A 280 18.12 -9.07 3.27
CA ARG A 280 18.07 -8.50 4.63
C ARG A 280 17.09 -9.27 5.50
N SER A 281 17.47 -9.45 6.77
CA SER A 281 16.53 -9.99 7.77
C SER A 281 15.51 -8.93 8.17
N ASN A 282 14.26 -9.37 8.42
CA ASN A 282 13.22 -8.50 8.93
C ASN A 282 13.11 -8.66 10.46
N PRO A 283 13.54 -7.67 11.24
CA PRO A 283 13.58 -7.78 12.69
C PRO A 283 12.20 -7.99 13.31
N ASN A 284 11.13 -7.50 12.68
CA ASN A 284 9.78 -7.63 13.20
C ASN A 284 9.32 -9.10 13.24
N TYR A 285 9.67 -9.88 12.23
CA TYR A 285 9.27 -11.29 12.19
C TYR A 285 10.17 -12.16 13.07
N LEU A 286 11.44 -11.73 13.26
CA LEU A 286 12.29 -12.35 14.27
C LEU A 286 11.73 -12.12 15.69
N ASP A 287 11.27 -10.91 15.98
CA ASP A 287 10.62 -10.58 17.25
C ASP A 287 9.34 -11.41 17.46
N PHE A 288 8.56 -11.60 16.40
CA PHE A 288 7.38 -12.48 16.45
C PHE A 288 7.78 -13.92 16.78
N TYR A 289 8.78 -14.46 16.11
CA TYR A 289 9.31 -15.80 16.37
C TYR A 289 9.79 -15.96 17.81
N GLN A 290 10.55 -15.01 18.32
CA GLN A 290 11.04 -15.02 19.71
C GLN A 290 9.90 -14.99 20.72
N GLY A 291 8.89 -14.15 20.49
CA GLY A 291 7.68 -14.12 21.31
C GLY A 291 6.91 -15.43 21.28
N PHE A 292 6.79 -16.04 20.09
CA PHE A 292 6.13 -17.32 19.90
C PHE A 292 6.85 -18.45 20.67
N LEU A 293 8.18 -18.48 20.63
CA LEU A 293 8.98 -19.42 21.42
C LEU A 293 8.72 -19.32 22.93
N LEU A 294 8.68 -18.10 23.47
CA LEU A 294 8.36 -17.89 24.88
C LEU A 294 6.93 -18.36 25.22
N GLY A 295 5.98 -18.12 24.30
CA GLY A 295 4.62 -18.61 24.46
C GLY A 295 4.56 -20.14 24.51
N LEU A 296 5.28 -20.83 23.61
CA LEU A 296 5.36 -22.29 23.62
C LEU A 296 6.04 -22.84 24.87
N ASP A 297 7.11 -22.18 25.35
CA ASP A 297 7.76 -22.55 26.61
C ASP A 297 6.81 -22.41 27.81
N ARG A 298 6.00 -21.36 27.80
CA ARG A 298 4.95 -21.15 28.80
C ARG A 298 3.88 -22.24 28.75
N VAL A 299 3.39 -22.58 27.56
CA VAL A 299 2.43 -23.68 27.35
C VAL A 299 3.00 -24.99 27.83
N ARG A 300 4.23 -25.32 27.46
CA ARG A 300 4.92 -26.52 27.93
C ARG A 300 5.04 -26.58 29.45
N SER A 301 5.43 -25.47 30.07
CA SER A 301 5.59 -25.37 31.53
C SER A 301 4.26 -25.45 32.28
N GLN A 302 3.18 -24.93 31.70
CA GLN A 302 1.86 -24.86 32.32
C GLN A 302 1.08 -26.17 32.20
N TYR A 303 1.15 -26.84 31.05
CA TYR A 303 0.32 -28.00 30.71
C TYR A 303 1.12 -29.31 30.62
N GLY A 304 2.44 -29.25 30.49
CA GLY A 304 3.29 -30.43 30.35
C GLY A 304 3.29 -31.04 28.94
N TYR A 305 2.74 -30.32 27.93
CA TYR A 305 2.62 -30.84 26.56
C TYR A 305 3.99 -30.97 25.87
N SER A 306 4.12 -31.97 24.98
CA SER A 306 5.24 -32.11 24.08
C SER A 306 4.99 -31.26 22.84
N LEU A 307 5.86 -30.26 22.59
CA LEU A 307 5.72 -29.32 21.51
C LEU A 307 6.98 -29.34 20.65
N ARG A 308 6.80 -29.40 19.33
CA ARG A 308 7.87 -29.25 18.33
C ARG A 308 7.53 -28.11 17.39
N LEU A 309 8.48 -27.22 17.18
CA LEU A 309 8.37 -26.09 16.27
C LEU A 309 9.34 -26.26 15.11
N ASP A 310 8.80 -26.31 13.90
CA ASP A 310 9.56 -26.28 12.66
C ASP A 310 9.34 -24.87 12.02
N LEU A 311 10.44 -24.13 11.85
CA LEU A 311 10.42 -22.74 11.33
C LEU A 311 10.79 -22.75 9.86
N PHE A 312 9.96 -22.12 9.04
CA PHE A 312 10.13 -22.00 7.59
C PHE A 312 10.23 -20.54 7.19
N ASP A 313 11.32 -20.17 6.49
CA ASP A 313 11.44 -18.84 5.90
C ASP A 313 10.73 -18.82 4.53
N THR A 314 9.69 -18.02 4.42
CA THR A 314 8.95 -17.86 3.18
C THR A 314 9.64 -16.91 2.20
N CYS A 315 10.69 -16.19 2.63
CA CYS A 315 11.39 -15.16 1.87
C CYS A 315 10.46 -14.12 1.22
N GLY A 316 9.18 -14.06 1.64
CA GLY A 316 8.16 -13.25 0.98
C GLY A 316 7.79 -13.72 -0.44
N ASP A 317 8.07 -14.98 -0.76
CA ASP A 317 7.88 -15.56 -2.10
C ASP A 317 6.87 -16.71 -2.09
N SER A 318 5.91 -16.66 -3.00
CA SER A 318 4.88 -17.69 -3.16
C SER A 318 5.42 -19.02 -3.70
N LEU A 319 6.52 -19.00 -4.46
CA LEU A 319 7.18 -20.21 -4.93
C LEU A 319 7.86 -20.93 -3.76
N GLN A 320 8.51 -20.18 -2.88
CA GLN A 320 9.11 -20.72 -1.66
C GLN A 320 8.05 -21.37 -0.76
N VAL A 321 6.89 -20.72 -0.60
CA VAL A 321 5.77 -21.30 0.15
C VAL A 321 5.34 -22.63 -0.46
N ARG A 322 5.22 -22.75 -1.78
CA ARG A 322 4.88 -24.02 -2.44
C ARG A 322 5.95 -25.09 -2.22
N ALA A 323 7.23 -24.73 -2.24
CA ALA A 323 8.31 -25.68 -1.94
C ALA A 323 8.23 -26.18 -0.49
N ILE A 324 7.94 -25.29 0.47
CA ILE A 324 7.74 -25.65 1.89
C ILE A 324 6.60 -26.67 2.06
N LEU A 325 5.50 -26.56 1.31
CA LEU A 325 4.39 -27.53 1.39
C LEU A 325 4.80 -28.96 1.00
N GLU A 326 5.88 -29.13 0.25
CA GLU A 326 6.40 -30.43 -0.14
C GLU A 326 7.39 -31.01 0.87
N GLU A 327 7.85 -30.21 1.85
CA GLU A 327 8.81 -30.67 2.86
C GLU A 327 8.16 -31.64 3.86
N GLU A 328 8.87 -32.72 4.20
CA GLU A 328 8.40 -33.72 5.15
C GLU A 328 8.09 -33.14 6.53
N ALA A 329 8.90 -32.21 7.01
CA ALA A 329 8.69 -31.52 8.29
C ALA A 329 7.38 -30.71 8.29
N PHE A 330 7.04 -30.05 7.17
CA PHE A 330 5.78 -29.33 7.03
C PHE A 330 4.58 -30.30 7.00
N ARG A 331 4.68 -31.39 6.26
CA ARG A 331 3.59 -32.38 6.13
C ARG A 331 3.20 -33.05 7.44
N GLN A 332 4.09 -33.04 8.42
CA GLN A 332 3.82 -33.58 9.76
C GLN A 332 3.20 -32.56 10.72
N ALA A 333 3.04 -31.30 10.30
CA ALA A 333 2.45 -30.27 11.13
C ALA A 333 0.96 -30.53 11.39
N ARG A 334 0.55 -30.28 12.62
CA ARG A 334 -0.84 -30.37 13.09
C ARG A 334 -1.43 -28.97 13.37
N LEU A 335 -0.58 -27.94 13.36
CA LEU A 335 -0.93 -26.53 13.45
C LEU A 335 -0.02 -25.75 12.52
N ILE A 336 -0.57 -24.90 11.69
CA ILE A 336 0.18 -24.02 10.81
C ILE A 336 -0.02 -22.58 11.27
N VAL A 337 1.07 -21.84 11.52
CA VAL A 337 1.04 -20.41 11.88
C VAL A 337 1.74 -19.61 10.78
N GLY A 338 1.02 -18.71 10.14
CA GLY A 338 1.46 -18.03 8.92
C GLY A 338 0.88 -18.70 7.66
N PRO A 339 1.24 -18.20 6.49
CA PRO A 339 2.05 -17.00 6.19
C PRO A 339 1.41 -15.70 6.70
N VAL A 340 2.24 -14.65 6.76
CA VAL A 340 1.79 -13.33 7.29
C VAL A 340 1.16 -12.41 6.24
N HIS A 341 1.23 -12.78 4.96
CA HIS A 341 0.66 -12.02 3.85
C HIS A 341 -0.46 -12.79 3.18
N GLU A 342 -1.58 -12.10 2.86
CA GLU A 342 -2.78 -12.72 2.30
C GLU A 342 -2.50 -13.47 0.99
N GLU A 343 -1.64 -12.92 0.13
CA GLU A 343 -1.32 -13.49 -1.18
C GLU A 343 -0.62 -14.87 -1.12
N MET A 344 -0.04 -15.19 0.03
CA MET A 344 0.64 -16.48 0.25
C MET A 344 -0.24 -17.54 0.92
N LEU A 345 -1.39 -17.13 1.46
CA LEU A 345 -2.31 -18.02 2.17
C LEU A 345 -3.01 -19.05 1.27
N PRO A 346 -3.42 -18.78 0.01
CA PRO A 346 -4.24 -19.70 -0.76
C PRO A 346 -3.68 -21.12 -0.88
N PRO A 347 -2.40 -21.38 -1.22
CA PRO A 347 -1.87 -22.72 -1.31
C PRO A 347 -1.80 -23.42 0.07
N VAL A 348 -1.53 -22.67 1.15
CA VAL A 348 -1.46 -23.21 2.51
C VAL A 348 -2.85 -23.59 3.00
N VAL A 349 -3.85 -22.76 2.74
CA VAL A 349 -5.25 -23.02 3.11
C VAL A 349 -5.79 -24.21 2.34
N ALA A 350 -5.51 -24.31 1.03
CA ALA A 350 -5.91 -25.47 0.23
C ALA A 350 -5.27 -26.79 0.72
N TYR A 351 -4.05 -26.74 1.24
CA TYR A 351 -3.41 -27.87 1.92
C TYR A 351 -4.14 -28.20 3.23
N ALA A 352 -4.40 -27.18 4.04
CA ALA A 352 -5.02 -27.28 5.35
C ALA A 352 -6.43 -27.89 5.29
N GLU A 353 -7.26 -27.46 4.33
CA GLU A 353 -8.60 -28.04 4.10
C GLU A 353 -8.54 -29.54 3.75
N ARG A 354 -7.55 -29.95 2.94
CA ARG A 354 -7.39 -31.37 2.55
C ARG A 354 -6.91 -32.26 3.68
N HIS A 355 -6.14 -31.70 4.61
CA HIS A 355 -5.48 -32.45 5.68
C HIS A 355 -6.09 -32.20 7.06
N ALA A 356 -7.18 -31.43 7.14
CA ALA A 356 -7.86 -31.02 8.37
C ALA A 356 -6.89 -30.42 9.41
N VAL A 357 -6.03 -29.49 8.98
CA VAL A 357 -5.05 -28.79 9.83
C VAL A 357 -5.45 -27.32 9.93
N PRO A 358 -5.55 -26.72 11.15
CA PRO A 358 -5.85 -25.30 11.28
C PRO A 358 -4.69 -24.42 10.83
N VAL A 359 -5.03 -23.32 10.16
CA VAL A 359 -4.10 -22.27 9.74
C VAL A 359 -4.39 -20.99 10.50
N VAL A 360 -3.41 -20.45 11.16
CA VAL A 360 -3.48 -19.16 11.86
C VAL A 360 -2.76 -18.10 11.05
N SER A 361 -3.49 -17.10 10.57
CA SER A 361 -2.90 -15.90 9.99
C SER A 361 -2.71 -14.85 11.09
N PRO A 362 -1.47 -14.60 11.54
CA PRO A 362 -1.24 -13.80 12.74
C PRO A 362 -1.33 -12.29 12.49
N LEU A 363 -1.05 -11.82 11.27
CA LEU A 363 -0.84 -10.40 10.98
C LEU A 363 -1.66 -9.86 9.80
N ALA A 364 -2.13 -10.70 8.88
CA ALA A 364 -2.85 -10.25 7.68
C ALA A 364 -4.30 -9.83 7.99
N ASP A 365 -4.73 -8.74 7.38
CA ASP A 365 -6.15 -8.40 7.19
C ASP A 365 -6.64 -9.06 5.90
N ILE A 366 -7.32 -10.21 6.04
CA ILE A 366 -7.74 -11.05 4.91
C ILE A 366 -9.04 -10.51 4.34
N LYS A 367 -9.05 -10.22 3.04
CA LYS A 367 -10.17 -9.58 2.34
C LYS A 367 -10.98 -10.54 1.49
N SER A 368 -10.31 -11.44 0.79
CA SER A 368 -10.91 -12.24 -0.27
C SER A 368 -10.93 -13.74 0.01
N LEU A 369 -9.98 -14.25 0.77
CA LEU A 369 -9.86 -15.67 1.08
C LEU A 369 -10.85 -16.07 2.18
N GLN A 370 -11.59 -17.17 1.97
CA GLN A 370 -12.53 -17.71 2.93
C GLN A 370 -12.30 -19.22 3.11
N SER A 371 -12.19 -19.68 4.34
CA SER A 371 -12.03 -21.08 4.70
C SER A 371 -12.34 -21.33 6.16
N ASP A 372 -13.00 -22.43 6.46
CA ASP A 372 -13.23 -22.90 7.83
C ASP A 372 -11.93 -23.33 8.54
N ALA A 373 -10.87 -23.62 7.79
CA ALA A 373 -9.55 -23.94 8.35
C ALA A 373 -8.76 -22.71 8.79
N LEU A 374 -9.22 -21.47 8.48
CA LEU A 374 -8.43 -20.25 8.61
C LEU A 374 -8.86 -19.39 9.78
N PHE A 375 -7.92 -19.15 10.71
CA PHE A 375 -8.07 -18.25 11.85
C PHE A 375 -7.30 -16.95 11.61
N GLN A 376 -8.01 -15.84 11.56
CA GLN A 376 -7.42 -14.51 11.37
C GLN A 376 -7.30 -13.79 12.70
N MET A 377 -6.07 -13.52 13.17
CA MET A 377 -5.81 -12.77 14.42
C MET A 377 -5.92 -11.26 14.24
N ALA A 378 -5.52 -10.73 13.09
CA ALA A 378 -5.65 -9.30 12.82
C ALA A 378 -7.12 -8.93 12.59
N PRO A 379 -7.69 -7.98 13.35
CA PRO A 379 -9.07 -7.59 13.14
C PRO A 379 -9.22 -6.79 11.82
N PRO A 380 -10.33 -6.98 11.07
CA PRO A 380 -10.57 -6.30 9.81
C PRO A 380 -10.57 -4.78 9.93
N GLN A 381 -9.90 -4.08 9.02
CA GLN A 381 -9.80 -2.61 9.01
C GLN A 381 -11.18 -1.95 8.98
N ARG A 382 -12.16 -2.51 8.27
CA ARG A 382 -13.54 -2.01 8.22
C ARG A 382 -14.23 -1.93 9.59
N ARG A 383 -13.71 -2.62 10.63
CA ARG A 383 -14.23 -2.59 12.01
C ARG A 383 -13.44 -1.66 12.94
N LYS A 384 -12.42 -0.98 12.44
CA LYS A 384 -11.49 -0.15 13.22
C LYS A 384 -12.20 0.84 14.14
N TYR A 385 -13.24 1.48 13.66
CA TYR A 385 -13.97 2.49 14.41
C TYR A 385 -15.32 2.00 14.99
N ALA A 386 -15.57 0.69 15.05
CA ALA A 386 -16.80 0.17 15.64
C ALA A 386 -16.99 0.65 17.11
N LYS A 387 -15.90 0.80 17.86
CA LYS A 387 -15.93 1.33 19.23
C LYS A 387 -15.96 2.87 19.32
N LEU A 388 -15.96 3.57 18.19
CA LEU A 388 -16.26 5.00 18.13
C LEU A 388 -17.77 5.26 18.25
N GLU A 389 -18.60 4.32 17.79
CA GLU A 389 -20.05 4.43 17.79
C GLU A 389 -20.64 4.88 19.14
N PRO A 390 -20.30 4.27 20.29
CA PRO A 390 -20.81 4.72 21.60
C PRO A 390 -20.39 6.14 21.98
N LEU A 391 -19.27 6.63 21.45
CA LEU A 391 -18.81 8.00 21.66
C LEU A 391 -19.59 9.00 20.81
N VAL A 392 -19.95 8.62 19.59
CA VAL A 392 -20.62 9.47 18.60
C VAL A 392 -22.12 9.55 18.81
N PHE A 393 -22.79 8.42 19.09
CA PHE A 393 -24.25 8.35 19.22
C PHE A 393 -24.78 8.75 20.59
N ASN A 394 -23.93 9.30 21.46
CA ASN A 394 -24.39 9.96 22.67
C ASN A 394 -25.03 11.31 22.29
N GLU A 395 -26.33 11.47 22.59
CA GLU A 395 -27.11 12.69 22.30
C GLU A 395 -26.53 13.95 22.97
N ASN A 396 -25.82 13.78 24.09
CA ASN A 396 -25.19 14.85 24.84
C ASN A 396 -23.81 15.26 24.28
N ARG A 397 -23.39 14.75 23.10
CA ARG A 397 -22.12 15.09 22.49
C ARG A 397 -22.27 15.87 21.19
N GLN A 398 -21.45 16.92 21.08
CA GLN A 398 -21.23 17.63 19.82
C GLN A 398 -19.98 17.10 19.17
N VAL A 399 -20.07 16.66 17.91
CA VAL A 399 -18.94 16.18 17.12
C VAL A 399 -18.41 17.31 16.25
N THR A 400 -17.09 17.53 16.28
CA THR A 400 -16.40 18.54 15.45
C THR A 400 -15.22 17.88 14.74
N LEU A 401 -15.18 18.01 13.42
CA LEU A 401 -14.07 17.56 12.58
C LEU A 401 -13.10 18.72 12.38
N ILE A 402 -11.82 18.50 12.70
CA ILE A 402 -10.76 19.48 12.53
C ILE A 402 -9.89 19.07 11.34
N TYR A 403 -9.97 19.86 10.28
CA TYR A 403 -9.19 19.72 9.06
C TYR A 403 -7.93 20.57 9.15
N GLY A 404 -6.81 20.06 8.65
CA GLY A 404 -5.55 20.77 8.54
C GLY A 404 -5.03 20.77 7.11
N GLU A 405 -3.87 21.38 6.89
CA GLU A 405 -3.19 21.36 5.59
C GLU A 405 -2.77 19.93 5.21
N HIS A 406 -2.45 19.09 6.22
CA HIS A 406 -2.04 17.69 6.07
C HIS A 406 -3.14 16.73 6.49
N THR A 407 -4.40 17.03 6.10
CA THR A 407 -5.54 16.15 6.38
C THR A 407 -5.36 14.79 5.69
N ASP A 408 -5.43 13.72 6.49
CA ASP A 408 -5.41 12.34 6.00
C ASP A 408 -6.78 11.98 5.43
N ARG A 409 -6.86 11.86 4.11
CA ARG A 409 -8.11 11.59 3.39
C ARG A 409 -8.64 10.17 3.61
N GLU A 410 -7.77 9.22 3.90
CA GLU A 410 -8.20 7.86 4.24
C GLU A 410 -8.86 7.86 5.62
N PHE A 411 -8.21 8.47 6.60
CA PHE A 411 -8.76 8.63 7.94
C PHE A 411 -10.07 9.43 7.93
N GLU A 412 -10.15 10.51 7.14
CA GLU A 412 -11.39 11.28 6.94
C GLU A 412 -12.53 10.38 6.46
N ARG A 413 -12.31 9.57 5.41
CA ARG A 413 -13.33 8.66 4.87
C ARG A 413 -13.77 7.62 5.90
N GLU A 414 -12.82 7.03 6.64
CA GLU A 414 -13.11 6.06 7.69
C GLU A 414 -13.97 6.68 8.81
N ILE A 415 -13.64 7.90 9.24
CA ILE A 415 -14.40 8.63 10.27
C ILE A 415 -15.80 9.01 9.77
N LEU A 416 -15.91 9.57 8.56
CA LEU A 416 -17.21 9.92 7.99
C LEU A 416 -18.13 8.70 7.85
N ALA A 417 -17.57 7.54 7.45
CA ALA A 417 -18.31 6.28 7.43
C ALA A 417 -18.77 5.85 8.84
N ALA A 418 -17.90 5.98 9.86
CA ALA A 418 -18.24 5.66 11.24
C ALA A 418 -19.28 6.63 11.85
N LEU A 419 -19.33 7.87 11.38
CA LEU A 419 -20.34 8.85 11.80
C LEU A 419 -21.73 8.55 11.24
N ALA A 420 -21.84 7.73 10.21
CA ALA A 420 -23.11 7.30 9.60
C ALA A 420 -24.08 8.48 9.32
N GLY A 421 -23.56 9.61 8.84
CA GLY A 421 -24.35 10.81 8.53
C GLY A 421 -24.79 11.65 9.74
N LYS A 422 -24.29 11.36 10.96
CA LYS A 422 -24.55 12.23 12.13
C LYS A 422 -24.07 13.66 11.84
N PRO A 423 -24.86 14.69 12.16
CA PRO A 423 -24.44 16.08 12.00
C PRO A 423 -23.16 16.35 12.80
N CYS A 424 -22.17 16.92 12.14
CA CYS A 424 -20.92 17.34 12.76
C CYS A 424 -20.54 18.75 12.31
N ALA A 425 -19.90 19.50 13.20
CA ALA A 425 -19.29 20.78 12.88
C ALA A 425 -17.95 20.54 12.17
N ARG A 426 -17.54 21.49 11.33
CA ARG A 426 -16.26 21.46 10.63
C ARG A 426 -15.45 22.70 10.96
N ILE A 427 -14.16 22.52 11.21
CA ILE A 427 -13.18 23.59 11.29
C ILE A 427 -12.06 23.31 10.28
N ASP A 428 -11.70 24.33 9.51
CA ASP A 428 -10.51 24.33 8.68
C ASP A 428 -9.40 25.08 9.45
N TYR A 429 -8.51 24.31 10.09
CA TYR A 429 -7.40 24.86 10.88
C TYR A 429 -6.33 25.42 9.96
N ARG A 430 -6.00 26.70 10.15
CA ARG A 430 -4.87 27.38 9.49
C ARG A 430 -4.01 28.04 10.54
N TYR A 431 -2.71 27.84 10.47
CA TYR A 431 -1.80 28.43 11.44
C TYR A 431 -1.69 29.95 11.28
N SER A 432 -2.52 30.71 11.95
CA SER A 432 -2.36 32.13 12.22
C SER A 432 -2.84 32.49 13.62
N SER A 433 -2.03 33.13 14.38
CA SER A 433 -2.03 33.09 15.85
C SER A 433 -3.16 33.79 16.62
N ARG A 434 -4.15 34.42 16.01
CA ARG A 434 -5.24 35.12 16.72
C ARG A 434 -6.66 34.73 16.32
N GLU A 435 -6.90 34.37 15.10
CA GLU A 435 -8.25 34.01 14.60
C GLU A 435 -8.63 32.59 15.00
N GLU A 436 -7.68 31.68 15.01
CA GLU A 436 -7.85 30.25 15.31
C GLU A 436 -8.37 29.96 16.70
N ASN A 437 -7.82 30.66 17.70
CA ASN A 437 -8.29 30.51 19.08
C ASN A 437 -9.75 30.96 19.24
N ARG A 438 -10.27 31.83 18.37
CA ARG A 438 -11.68 32.25 18.38
C ARG A 438 -12.57 31.18 17.77
N ASP A 439 -12.15 30.56 16.68
CA ASP A 439 -12.94 29.53 15.98
C ASP A 439 -13.05 28.28 16.86
N ILE A 440 -11.96 27.79 17.43
CA ILE A 440 -12.00 26.68 18.40
C ILE A 440 -12.84 27.04 19.64
N GLN A 441 -12.67 28.26 20.20
CA GLN A 441 -13.46 28.71 21.34
C GLN A 441 -14.96 28.77 21.04
N SER A 442 -15.35 29.16 19.82
CA SER A 442 -16.76 29.29 19.42
C SER A 442 -17.45 27.92 19.30
N LEU A 443 -16.67 26.87 19.07
CA LEU A 443 -17.17 25.51 18.88
C LEU A 443 -17.17 24.67 20.16
N LEU A 444 -16.38 25.06 21.17
CA LEU A 444 -16.40 24.42 22.47
C LEU A 444 -17.62 24.86 23.28
N THR A 445 -18.58 23.99 23.43
CA THR A 445 -19.79 24.24 24.24
C THR A 445 -19.63 23.74 25.66
N ASN A 446 -20.34 24.35 26.63
CA ASN A 446 -20.33 23.92 28.03
C ASN A 446 -21.54 23.07 28.42
N ASP A 447 -22.56 23.06 27.60
CA ASP A 447 -23.84 22.36 27.78
C ASP A 447 -23.78 20.92 27.29
N ARG A 448 -22.79 20.60 26.44
CA ARG A 448 -22.55 19.25 25.91
C ARG A 448 -21.09 18.86 26.02
N GLU A 449 -20.82 17.59 25.98
CA GLU A 449 -19.46 17.08 25.83
C GLU A 449 -19.00 17.23 24.37
N ASN A 450 -17.81 17.78 24.15
CA ASN A 450 -17.26 17.99 22.82
C ASN A 450 -16.43 16.77 22.40
N LEU A 451 -16.73 16.19 21.25
CA LEU A 451 -15.92 15.17 20.60
C LEU A 451 -15.21 15.80 19.41
N LEU A 452 -13.91 16.02 19.55
CA LEU A 452 -13.07 16.63 18.52
C LEU A 452 -12.34 15.52 17.76
N VAL A 453 -12.45 15.51 16.44
CA VAL A 453 -11.70 14.55 15.60
C VAL A 453 -10.68 15.34 14.78
N ILE A 454 -9.40 15.13 15.06
CA ILE A 454 -8.32 15.79 14.34
C ILE A 454 -7.87 14.89 13.19
N LEU A 455 -8.08 15.34 11.96
CA LEU A 455 -7.91 14.53 10.74
C LEU A 455 -6.48 14.57 10.17
N SER A 456 -5.52 15.20 10.85
CA SER A 456 -4.12 15.27 10.43
C SER A 456 -3.28 14.10 10.95
N ASN A 457 -2.30 13.68 10.15
CA ASN A 457 -1.23 12.75 10.51
C ASN A 457 0.16 13.41 10.55
N ASP A 458 0.24 14.71 10.29
CA ASP A 458 1.49 15.47 10.46
C ASP A 458 1.71 15.81 11.93
N GLY A 459 2.84 15.37 12.51
CA GLY A 459 3.11 15.54 13.94
C GLY A 459 3.23 17.01 14.38
N ILE A 460 3.72 17.88 13.52
CA ILE A 460 3.86 19.31 13.82
C ILE A 460 2.49 19.98 13.81
N GLU A 461 1.67 19.65 12.82
CA GLU A 461 0.31 20.17 12.72
C GLU A 461 -0.57 19.69 13.87
N VAL A 462 -0.51 18.39 14.21
CA VAL A 462 -1.24 17.81 15.34
C VAL A 462 -0.85 18.51 16.65
N ASP A 463 0.44 18.68 16.91
CA ASP A 463 0.92 19.36 18.12
C ASP A 463 0.41 20.81 18.22
N ARG A 464 0.41 21.54 17.11
CA ARG A 464 -0.13 22.91 17.01
C ARG A 464 -1.63 22.96 17.27
N ILE A 465 -2.39 22.01 16.73
CA ILE A 465 -3.84 21.93 16.95
C ILE A 465 -4.11 21.64 18.43
N LEU A 466 -3.41 20.69 19.06
CA LEU A 466 -3.53 20.39 20.47
C LEU A 466 -3.19 21.60 21.35
N ALA A 467 -2.10 22.30 21.04
CA ALA A 467 -1.72 23.52 21.73
C ALA A 467 -2.79 24.63 21.59
N SER A 468 -3.41 24.76 20.42
CA SER A 468 -4.49 25.72 20.16
C SER A 468 -5.75 25.40 20.96
N ILE A 469 -6.13 24.11 21.07
CA ILE A 469 -7.25 23.67 21.91
C ILE A 469 -6.96 23.96 23.40
N ALA A 470 -5.77 23.66 23.87
CA ALA A 470 -5.36 23.95 25.25
C ALA A 470 -5.37 25.47 25.54
N SER A 471 -4.88 26.30 24.61
CA SER A 471 -4.91 27.76 24.72
C SER A 471 -6.34 28.30 24.73
N ALA A 472 -7.21 27.80 23.85
CA ALA A 472 -8.62 28.17 23.79
C ALA A 472 -9.32 27.86 25.12
N THR A 473 -9.10 26.68 25.67
CA THR A 473 -9.65 26.24 26.96
C THR A 473 -9.17 27.15 28.11
N THR A 474 -7.87 27.42 28.16
CA THR A 474 -7.27 28.31 29.16
C THR A 474 -7.85 29.73 29.07
N SER A 475 -8.04 30.25 27.87
CA SER A 475 -8.65 31.57 27.63
C SER A 475 -10.12 31.65 28.10
N LEU A 476 -10.88 30.56 27.93
CA LEU A 476 -12.26 30.50 28.43
C LEU A 476 -12.29 30.53 29.96
N VAL A 477 -11.43 29.76 30.62
CA VAL A 477 -11.31 29.72 32.07
C VAL A 477 -10.86 31.06 32.63
N ALA A 478 -9.87 31.71 32.02
CA ALA A 478 -9.40 33.04 32.42
C ALA A 478 -10.48 34.12 32.32
N ARG A 479 -11.51 33.93 31.49
CA ARG A 479 -12.68 34.81 31.37
C ARG A 479 -13.81 34.41 32.32
N GLY A 480 -13.56 33.55 33.30
CA GLY A 480 -14.53 33.10 34.31
C GLY A 480 -15.56 32.10 33.79
N ARG A 481 -15.33 31.49 32.61
CA ARG A 481 -16.18 30.40 32.10
C ARG A 481 -15.72 29.05 32.66
N THR A 482 -16.64 28.14 32.81
CA THR A 482 -16.30 26.74 33.16
C THR A 482 -15.48 26.12 32.03
N ALA A 483 -14.46 25.32 32.37
CA ALA A 483 -13.69 24.60 31.39
C ALA A 483 -14.61 23.63 30.60
N PRO A 484 -14.63 23.71 29.25
CA PRO A 484 -15.43 22.80 28.44
C PRO A 484 -14.89 21.38 28.59
N ARG A 485 -15.79 20.40 28.62
CA ARG A 485 -15.41 18.99 28.58
C ARG A 485 -15.24 18.57 27.13
N PHE A 486 -14.12 17.92 26.83
CA PHE A 486 -13.86 17.39 25.50
C PHE A 486 -13.08 16.09 25.54
N THR A 487 -13.21 15.33 24.45
CA THR A 487 -12.44 14.14 24.14
C THR A 487 -11.91 14.30 22.72
N ILE A 488 -10.65 13.99 22.47
CA ILE A 488 -10.04 14.10 21.15
C ILE A 488 -9.85 12.71 20.57
N VAL A 489 -10.34 12.49 19.36
CA VAL A 489 -10.07 11.29 18.57
C VAL A 489 -8.97 11.59 17.57
N GLY A 490 -7.89 10.81 17.65
CA GLY A 490 -6.75 10.89 16.74
C GLY A 490 -6.60 9.62 15.89
N ASN A 491 -5.74 9.71 14.89
CA ASN A 491 -5.35 8.55 14.07
C ASN A 491 -4.42 7.62 14.87
N SER A 492 -4.55 6.31 14.64
CA SER A 492 -3.67 5.29 15.23
C SER A 492 -2.18 5.51 14.91
N HIS A 493 -1.86 6.20 13.82
CA HIS A 493 -0.49 6.58 13.43
C HIS A 493 0.18 7.55 14.42
N TRP A 494 -0.57 8.29 15.21
CA TRP A 494 -0.01 9.23 16.20
C TRP A 494 0.92 8.54 17.19
N ASN A 495 0.70 7.27 17.50
CA ASN A 495 1.60 6.48 18.35
C ASN A 495 3.02 6.33 17.77
N ARG A 496 3.20 6.56 16.47
CA ARG A 496 4.49 6.46 15.76
C ARG A 496 5.14 7.81 15.51
N LEU A 497 4.45 8.93 15.81
CA LEU A 497 4.97 10.27 15.61
C LEU A 497 5.96 10.61 16.75
N PRO A 498 7.25 10.82 16.44
CA PRO A 498 8.29 10.98 17.47
C PRO A 498 8.22 12.31 18.21
N ASN A 499 7.62 13.33 17.59
CA ASN A 499 7.66 14.71 18.06
C ASN A 499 6.42 15.12 18.89
N LEU A 500 5.44 14.24 19.07
CA LEU A 500 4.25 14.56 19.86
C LEU A 500 4.55 14.41 21.35
N ASP A 501 4.23 15.45 22.12
CA ASP A 501 4.29 15.40 23.58
C ASP A 501 3.23 14.45 24.13
N ARG A 502 3.69 13.35 24.71
CA ARG A 502 2.82 12.33 25.31
C ARG A 502 2.02 12.84 26.53
N ALA A 503 2.50 13.88 27.18
CA ALA A 503 1.76 14.50 28.29
C ALA A 503 0.44 15.13 27.82
N LEU A 504 0.40 15.65 26.57
CA LEU A 504 -0.81 16.19 25.96
C LEU A 504 -1.88 15.10 25.75
N TYR A 505 -1.48 13.86 25.51
CA TYR A 505 -2.44 12.75 25.33
C TYR A 505 -3.34 12.59 26.58
N PHE A 506 -2.76 12.68 27.75
CA PHE A 506 -3.48 12.58 29.01
C PHE A 506 -4.28 13.85 29.31
N LYS A 507 -3.66 15.02 29.15
CA LYS A 507 -4.31 16.30 29.40
C LYS A 507 -5.53 16.52 28.51
N ASP A 508 -5.43 16.16 27.25
CA ASP A 508 -6.45 16.42 26.23
C ASP A 508 -7.38 15.21 25.99
N ARG A 509 -7.30 14.18 26.84
CA ARG A 509 -8.14 12.98 26.79
C ARG A 509 -8.20 12.35 25.42
N ILE A 510 -7.02 12.07 24.85
CA ILE A 510 -6.92 11.50 23.51
C ILE A 510 -7.42 10.06 23.50
N VAL A 511 -8.17 9.73 22.47
CA VAL A 511 -8.65 8.38 22.14
C VAL A 511 -8.04 7.94 20.84
N LEU A 512 -7.39 6.76 20.84
CA LEU A 512 -6.83 6.12 19.67
C LEU A 512 -7.40 4.72 19.51
N PHE A 513 -7.42 4.21 18.29
CA PHE A 513 -7.83 2.84 17.98
C PHE A 513 -6.62 2.03 17.54
N SER A 514 -6.45 0.85 18.11
CA SER A 514 -5.31 -0.02 17.81
C SER A 514 -5.72 -1.49 17.79
N THR A 515 -5.00 -2.28 17.02
CA THR A 515 -5.12 -3.74 17.02
C THR A 515 -4.37 -4.39 18.18
N TYR A 516 -3.53 -3.62 18.87
CA TYR A 516 -2.73 -4.09 19.98
C TYR A 516 -2.30 -2.93 20.88
N HIS A 517 -2.28 -3.19 22.18
CA HIS A 517 -1.73 -2.28 23.19
C HIS A 517 -1.07 -3.11 24.31
N ALA A 518 0.11 -2.71 24.72
CA ALA A 518 0.80 -3.29 25.88
C ALA A 518 0.97 -2.21 26.95
N LYS A 519 0.25 -2.38 28.05
CA LYS A 519 0.38 -1.52 29.22
C LYS A 519 1.55 -2.03 30.07
N ARG A 520 2.72 -1.44 29.85
CA ARG A 520 4.00 -1.92 30.44
C ARG A 520 4.08 -1.87 31.96
N ASP A 521 3.21 -1.14 32.61
CA ASP A 521 3.08 -1.11 34.08
C ASP A 521 2.24 -2.27 34.65
N ALA A 522 1.52 -3.02 33.78
CA ALA A 522 0.80 -4.20 34.22
C ALA A 522 1.76 -5.35 34.59
N GLU A 523 1.45 -6.08 35.66
CA GLU A 523 2.30 -7.14 36.20
C GLU A 523 2.59 -8.24 35.17
N ILE A 524 1.56 -8.66 34.43
CA ILE A 524 1.69 -9.70 33.37
C ILE A 524 2.64 -9.27 32.24
N ILE A 525 2.61 -7.99 31.86
CA ILE A 525 3.50 -7.44 30.83
C ILE A 525 4.92 -7.33 31.36
N ARG A 526 5.11 -6.85 32.59
CA ARG A 526 6.43 -6.79 33.22
C ARG A 526 7.08 -8.16 33.37
N ALA A 527 6.28 -9.18 33.70
CA ALA A 527 6.78 -10.55 33.77
C ALA A 527 7.23 -11.04 32.39
N PHE A 528 6.40 -10.86 31.36
CA PHE A 528 6.75 -11.18 29.98
C PHE A 528 8.01 -10.41 29.50
N ASP A 529 8.06 -9.09 29.71
CA ASP A 529 9.21 -8.25 29.32
C ASP A 529 10.50 -8.74 30.00
N SER A 530 10.41 -9.09 31.29
CA SER A 530 11.56 -9.64 32.04
C SER A 530 12.06 -10.95 31.45
N ASP A 531 11.15 -11.87 31.13
CA ASP A 531 11.50 -13.17 30.58
C ASP A 531 12.04 -13.05 29.16
N TYR A 532 11.48 -12.14 28.36
CA TYR A 532 11.95 -11.84 27.00
C TYR A 532 13.37 -11.25 27.03
N ILE A 533 13.63 -10.27 27.89
CA ILE A 533 14.97 -9.66 28.05
C ILE A 533 15.98 -10.70 28.51
N LYS A 534 15.63 -11.56 29.46
CA LYS A 534 16.52 -12.65 29.90
C LYS A 534 16.86 -13.62 28.79
N ALA A 535 15.88 -13.96 27.93
CA ALA A 535 16.06 -14.94 26.85
C ALA A 535 16.83 -14.37 25.66
N PHE A 536 16.56 -13.10 25.27
CA PHE A 536 17.02 -12.54 24.00
C PHE A 536 17.88 -11.29 24.12
N GLY A 537 18.04 -10.72 25.33
CA GLY A 537 18.94 -9.56 25.58
C GLY A 537 18.43 -8.23 25.03
N THR A 538 17.18 -8.15 24.56
CA THR A 538 16.58 -6.95 23.96
C THR A 538 15.16 -6.72 24.50
N LEU A 539 14.65 -5.51 24.33
CA LEU A 539 13.27 -5.18 24.69
C LEU A 539 12.28 -5.80 23.68
N PRO A 540 11.15 -6.36 24.15
CA PRO A 540 10.14 -6.88 23.25
C PRO A 540 9.47 -5.76 22.44
N SER A 541 9.16 -6.06 21.19
CA SER A 541 8.36 -5.23 20.31
C SER A 541 6.89 -5.67 20.30
N LEU A 542 6.05 -4.92 19.58
CA LEU A 542 4.66 -5.29 19.33
C LEU A 542 4.53 -6.69 18.71
N TYR A 543 5.48 -7.08 17.88
CA TYR A 543 5.49 -8.39 17.23
C TYR A 543 5.80 -9.51 18.21
N SER A 544 6.67 -9.27 19.20
CA SER A 544 6.96 -10.24 20.27
C SER A 544 5.70 -10.60 21.08
N TYR A 545 4.91 -9.59 21.48
CA TYR A 545 3.66 -9.85 22.20
C TYR A 545 2.66 -10.64 21.35
N ARG A 546 2.55 -10.32 20.05
CA ARG A 546 1.64 -11.05 19.13
C ARG A 546 2.07 -12.48 18.93
N GLY A 547 3.37 -12.74 18.82
CA GLY A 547 3.90 -14.10 18.73
C GLY A 547 3.55 -14.91 19.98
N TYR A 548 3.76 -14.33 21.16
CA TYR A 548 3.39 -14.96 22.42
C TYR A 548 1.89 -15.26 22.51
N ASP A 549 1.06 -14.29 22.17
CA ASP A 549 -0.40 -14.45 22.18
C ASP A 549 -0.84 -15.58 21.23
N ALA A 550 -0.26 -15.66 20.04
CA ALA A 550 -0.58 -16.72 19.08
C ALA A 550 -0.26 -18.11 19.63
N ALA A 551 0.91 -18.29 20.26
CA ALA A 551 1.28 -19.56 20.89
C ALA A 551 0.34 -19.92 22.04
N MET A 552 0.05 -18.98 22.93
CA MET A 552 -0.80 -19.19 24.10
C MET A 552 -2.27 -19.49 23.78
N ILE A 553 -2.75 -19.02 22.63
CA ILE A 553 -4.13 -19.28 22.18
C ILE A 553 -4.20 -20.61 21.47
N PHE A 554 -3.38 -20.83 20.45
CA PHE A 554 -3.59 -21.91 19.50
C PHE A 554 -2.91 -23.22 19.88
N ALA A 555 -1.76 -23.22 20.56
CA ALA A 555 -1.11 -24.48 20.92
C ALA A 555 -1.94 -25.29 21.93
N PRO A 556 -2.49 -24.71 23.04
CA PRO A 556 -3.35 -25.47 23.92
C PRO A 556 -4.67 -25.90 23.26
N ALA A 557 -5.19 -25.10 22.31
CA ALA A 557 -6.45 -25.42 21.61
C ALA A 557 -6.40 -26.73 20.80
N MET A 558 -5.20 -27.21 20.51
CA MET A 558 -5.01 -28.47 19.78
C MET A 558 -5.22 -29.73 20.61
N TYR A 559 -5.35 -29.61 21.93
CA TYR A 559 -5.47 -30.76 22.85
C TYR A 559 -6.88 -30.95 23.37
N SER A 560 -7.33 -32.22 23.43
CA SER A 560 -8.69 -32.60 23.80
C SER A 560 -9.03 -32.38 25.28
N ASP A 561 -8.04 -32.37 26.17
CA ASP A 561 -8.20 -32.24 27.62
C ASP A 561 -8.55 -30.81 28.09
N ILE A 562 -8.34 -29.80 27.24
CA ILE A 562 -8.61 -28.40 27.58
C ILE A 562 -10.00 -27.94 27.13
N GLN A 563 -10.68 -28.64 26.24
CA GLN A 563 -11.96 -28.22 25.65
C GLN A 563 -11.94 -26.74 25.19
N TYR A 564 -10.93 -26.38 24.44
CA TYR A 564 -10.76 -25.02 23.95
C TYR A 564 -11.76 -24.77 22.82
N ASP A 565 -12.83 -24.09 23.13
CA ASP A 565 -13.74 -23.55 22.12
C ASP A 565 -13.29 -22.14 21.75
N LEU A 566 -12.57 -22.04 20.62
CA LEU A 566 -12.03 -20.78 20.13
C LEU A 566 -13.10 -19.74 19.76
N GLU A 567 -14.35 -20.18 19.53
CA GLU A 567 -15.44 -19.31 19.12
C GLU A 567 -16.27 -18.76 20.31
N SER A 568 -16.44 -19.54 21.36
CA SER A 568 -17.32 -19.16 22.47
C SER A 568 -16.65 -18.29 23.51
N ARG A 569 -15.32 -18.23 23.54
CA ARG A 569 -14.55 -17.57 24.57
C ARG A 569 -13.74 -16.39 24.06
N ASN A 570 -13.45 -15.47 24.98
CA ASN A 570 -12.46 -14.40 24.79
C ASN A 570 -11.12 -14.86 25.35
N TYR A 571 -10.06 -14.62 24.59
CA TYR A 571 -8.70 -14.95 24.99
C TYR A 571 -7.90 -13.67 25.24
N THR A 572 -7.30 -13.54 26.41
CA THR A 572 -6.48 -12.39 26.78
C THR A 572 -5.17 -12.90 27.38
N PRO A 573 -4.24 -13.46 26.55
CA PRO A 573 -3.01 -14.05 27.08
C PRO A 573 -2.11 -13.04 27.79
N LEU A 574 -1.99 -11.83 27.23
CA LEU A 574 -1.32 -10.71 27.87
C LEU A 574 -2.32 -9.59 28.15
N GLN A 575 -2.60 -8.71 27.21
CA GLN A 575 -3.54 -7.60 27.37
C GLN A 575 -4.52 -7.43 26.22
N THR A 576 -4.17 -7.92 25.02
CA THR A 576 -5.07 -7.89 23.87
C THR A 576 -6.08 -9.00 24.01
N THR A 577 -7.36 -8.65 23.88
CA THR A 577 -8.44 -9.62 23.87
C THR A 577 -8.73 -10.06 22.44
N TYR A 578 -8.72 -11.36 22.23
CA TYR A 578 -9.06 -11.99 20.95
C TYR A 578 -10.42 -12.67 21.08
N THR A 579 -11.28 -12.43 20.10
CA THR A 579 -12.61 -13.02 20.02
C THR A 579 -12.82 -13.48 18.59
N PHE A 580 -12.67 -14.76 18.34
CA PHE A 580 -12.88 -15.33 17.02
C PHE A 580 -14.37 -15.56 16.78
N ARG A 581 -14.83 -15.15 15.60
CA ARG A 581 -16.21 -15.38 15.16
C ARG A 581 -16.20 -15.73 13.69
N GLN A 582 -16.97 -16.71 13.33
CA GLN A 582 -17.28 -17.07 11.98
C GLN A 582 -18.55 -16.33 11.54
N LYS A 583 -18.56 -15.74 10.36
CA LYS A 583 -19.74 -15.00 9.87
C LYS A 583 -20.84 -15.96 9.42
N THR A 584 -20.46 -16.99 8.70
CA THR A 584 -21.28 -18.09 8.23
C THR A 584 -20.39 -19.32 8.13
N GLU A 585 -20.97 -20.51 8.17
CA GLU A 585 -20.26 -21.77 8.00
C GLU A 585 -19.40 -21.75 6.72
N GLY A 586 -18.18 -22.25 6.77
CA GLY A 586 -17.21 -22.22 5.67
C GLY A 586 -16.45 -20.90 5.48
N CYS A 587 -16.68 -19.87 6.31
CA CYS A 587 -15.90 -18.65 6.34
C CYS A 587 -14.73 -18.74 7.33
N ASN A 588 -13.85 -17.73 7.31
CA ASN A 588 -12.76 -17.61 8.29
C ASN A 588 -13.28 -17.35 9.70
N HIS A 589 -12.56 -17.88 10.67
CA HIS A 589 -12.71 -17.49 12.08
C HIS A 589 -11.94 -16.18 12.32
N VAL A 590 -12.65 -15.08 12.48
CA VAL A 590 -12.05 -13.74 12.47
C VAL A 590 -12.09 -13.11 13.85
N ASN A 591 -10.93 -12.68 14.36
CA ASN A 591 -10.88 -11.77 15.49
C ASN A 591 -11.50 -10.43 15.11
N GLY A 592 -12.61 -10.07 15.75
CA GLY A 592 -13.32 -8.80 15.47
C GLY A 592 -12.92 -7.65 16.39
N ASN A 593 -11.98 -7.86 17.31
CA ASN A 593 -11.74 -6.94 18.41
C ASN A 593 -10.66 -5.90 18.08
N TRP A 594 -11.09 -4.67 17.82
CA TRP A 594 -10.26 -3.47 17.86
C TRP A 594 -10.28 -2.91 19.28
N MET A 595 -9.16 -2.38 19.76
CA MET A 595 -9.08 -1.75 21.06
C MET A 595 -9.22 -0.24 20.93
N ARG A 596 -10.02 0.34 21.82
CA ARG A 596 -10.06 1.77 22.08
C ARG A 596 -9.15 2.08 23.26
N ILE A 597 -8.12 2.88 23.01
CA ILE A 597 -7.15 3.32 23.99
C ILE A 597 -7.50 4.74 24.36
N SER A 598 -7.87 4.97 25.62
CA SER A 598 -8.28 6.29 26.12
C SER A 598 -7.30 6.75 27.18
N TYR A 599 -6.66 7.89 26.95
CA TYR A 599 -5.75 8.54 27.87
C TYR A 599 -6.54 9.44 28.84
N GLN A 600 -6.33 9.30 30.13
CA GLN A 600 -7.07 10.03 31.16
C GLN A 600 -6.21 11.10 31.84
N PRO A 601 -6.81 12.22 32.32
CA PRO A 601 -6.07 13.31 32.98
C PRO A 601 -5.30 12.93 34.23
N ASP A 602 -5.65 11.82 34.85
CA ASP A 602 -4.95 11.23 36.02
C ASP A 602 -3.74 10.37 35.61
N PHE A 603 -3.30 10.48 34.36
CA PHE A 603 -2.23 9.69 33.76
C PHE A 603 -2.52 8.18 33.69
N THR A 604 -3.77 7.78 33.79
CA THR A 604 -4.17 6.39 33.54
C THR A 604 -4.52 6.17 32.04
N ILE A 605 -4.34 4.93 31.58
CA ILE A 605 -4.76 4.49 30.24
C ILE A 605 -5.83 3.43 30.45
N THR A 606 -7.00 3.67 29.88
CA THR A 606 -8.06 2.66 29.81
C THR A 606 -8.08 2.05 28.41
N VAL A 607 -8.27 0.73 28.33
CA VAL A 607 -8.32 -0.05 27.10
C VAL A 607 -9.59 -0.89 27.13
N ASP A 608 -10.39 -0.80 26.10
CA ASP A 608 -11.64 -1.54 25.95
C ASP A 608 -11.92 -2.03 24.52
#